data_3ae76ece5860d566d835b35144eaa4e8
#
_entry.id   3ae76ece5860d566d835b35144eaa4e8
#
_cell.length_a   1.000
_cell.length_b   1.000
_cell.length_c   1.000
_cell.angle_alpha   90.00
_cell.angle_beta   90.00
_cell.angle_gamma   90.00
#
_symmetry.space_group_name_H-M   'P 1'
#
loop_
_entity.id
_entity.type
_entity.pdbx_description
1 polymer ?
#
loop_
_entity_poly.entity_id
_entity_poly.type
_entity_poly.pdbx_seq_one_letter_code
_entity_poly.pdbx_strand_id
1 'polypeptide(L)'
;VRAMTVKIKEVAIDNTAIVHPTAELDSGVSVGPYSIIGENVKIGKGTRVGPHVVIEENTTLGERCVVFQFASVGAPPQDLAYKGEKTEAVIGNNNIIREFVTIHRGTAKDKGRTVCGDNNLFMNYVHVAHDCVVGSNIVMANAATLAGHVVVEDYVIIGGIVAVHQHVKLGAHFARF
;
A
#
# COMPACT_ATOMS: atom_id res chain seq x y z
N VAL A 1 -18.32 -39.88 1.73
CA VAL A 1 -17.37 -38.78 1.56
C VAL A 1 -18.21 -37.51 1.64
N ARG A 2 -18.12 -36.78 2.78
CA ARG A 2 -18.82 -35.48 2.94
C ARG A 2 -18.02 -34.46 2.14
N ALA A 3 -18.61 -33.87 1.10
CA ALA A 3 -18.07 -32.73 0.40
C ALA A 3 -17.93 -31.58 1.40
N MET A 4 -16.71 -31.15 1.67
CA MET A 4 -16.47 -29.92 2.40
C MET A 4 -16.90 -28.76 1.50
N THR A 5 -18.04 -28.16 1.82
CA THR A 5 -18.47 -26.91 1.17
C THR A 5 -17.54 -25.81 1.66
N VAL A 6 -16.59 -25.41 0.84
CA VAL A 6 -15.77 -24.22 1.10
C VAL A 6 -16.72 -23.02 1.00
N LYS A 7 -17.07 -22.41 2.14
CA LYS A 7 -17.78 -21.15 2.15
C LYS A 7 -16.84 -20.09 1.58
N ILE A 8 -17.11 -19.66 0.34
CA ILE A 8 -16.48 -18.45 -0.21
C ILE A 8 -16.93 -17.30 0.69
N LYS A 9 -15.99 -16.63 1.36
CA LYS A 9 -16.32 -15.44 2.14
C LYS A 9 -16.74 -14.34 1.18
N GLU A 10 -17.95 -13.82 1.38
CA GLU A 10 -18.46 -12.68 0.62
C GLU A 10 -17.63 -11.42 0.94
N VAL A 11 -17.67 -10.45 0.03
CA VAL A 11 -17.11 -9.11 0.25
C VAL A 11 -18.01 -8.40 1.28
N ALA A 12 -17.38 -7.80 2.32
CA ALA A 12 -18.10 -7.07 3.37
C ALA A 12 -17.74 -5.58 3.29
N ILE A 13 -18.66 -4.76 2.84
CA ILE A 13 -18.48 -3.30 2.74
C ILE A 13 -19.41 -2.63 3.76
N ASP A 14 -18.85 -1.78 4.61
CA ASP A 14 -19.64 -0.94 5.51
C ASP A 14 -20.50 0.04 4.70
N ASN A 15 -21.72 0.29 5.16
CA ASN A 15 -22.71 1.12 4.45
C ASN A 15 -22.30 2.62 4.37
N THR A 16 -21.33 3.05 5.16
CA THR A 16 -20.76 4.41 5.12
C THR A 16 -19.52 4.50 4.26
N ALA A 17 -18.98 3.37 3.78
CA ALA A 17 -17.84 3.37 2.87
C ALA A 17 -18.24 3.80 1.46
N ILE A 18 -17.34 4.51 0.78
CA ILE A 18 -17.53 4.91 -0.61
C ILE A 18 -16.61 4.04 -1.47
N VAL A 19 -17.21 3.21 -2.32
CA VAL A 19 -16.47 2.34 -3.24
C VAL A 19 -16.81 2.73 -4.67
N HIS A 20 -15.79 3.08 -5.46
CA HIS A 20 -16.01 3.45 -6.86
C HIS A 20 -16.53 2.24 -7.65
N PRO A 21 -17.49 2.42 -8.59
CA PRO A 21 -18.10 1.31 -9.36
C PRO A 21 -17.10 0.48 -10.18
N THR A 22 -15.94 1.03 -10.53
CA THR A 22 -14.89 0.31 -11.26
C THR A 22 -13.90 -0.41 -10.36
N ALA A 23 -14.03 -0.30 -9.03
CA ALA A 23 -13.16 -1.00 -8.11
C ALA A 23 -13.46 -2.51 -8.12
N GLU A 24 -12.43 -3.32 -8.15
CA GLU A 24 -12.50 -4.78 -8.12
C GLU A 24 -12.09 -5.29 -6.73
N LEU A 25 -13.04 -5.84 -5.99
CA LEU A 25 -12.82 -6.42 -4.66
C LEU A 25 -12.97 -7.93 -4.74
N ASP A 26 -11.91 -8.67 -4.40
CA ASP A 26 -11.93 -10.13 -4.42
C ASP A 26 -12.62 -10.72 -3.17
N SER A 27 -12.83 -12.01 -3.19
CA SER A 27 -13.54 -12.75 -2.13
C SER A 27 -12.92 -12.53 -0.74
N GLY A 28 -13.77 -12.30 0.26
CA GLY A 28 -13.36 -12.12 1.65
C GLY A 28 -12.71 -10.78 1.97
N VAL A 29 -12.71 -9.83 1.03
CA VAL A 29 -12.32 -8.44 1.30
C VAL A 29 -13.31 -7.80 2.26
N SER A 30 -12.81 -7.00 3.20
CA SER A 30 -13.65 -6.16 4.07
C SER A 30 -13.22 -4.70 3.99
N VAL A 31 -14.20 -3.80 3.90
CA VAL A 31 -13.98 -2.34 3.87
C VAL A 31 -14.74 -1.73 5.05
N GLY A 32 -14.00 -1.10 5.95
CA GLY A 32 -14.51 -0.48 7.17
C GLY A 32 -15.23 0.86 6.91
N PRO A 33 -15.88 1.42 7.96
CA PRO A 33 -16.69 2.62 7.85
C PRO A 33 -15.88 3.84 7.41
N TYR A 34 -16.53 4.72 6.65
CA TYR A 34 -16.00 5.98 6.15
C TYR A 34 -14.72 5.85 5.31
N SER A 35 -14.41 4.66 4.80
CA SER A 35 -13.29 4.46 3.90
C SER A 35 -13.68 4.77 2.46
N ILE A 36 -12.70 5.22 1.67
CA ILE A 36 -12.86 5.58 0.27
C ILE A 36 -11.98 4.65 -0.57
N ILE A 37 -12.59 3.97 -1.53
CA ILE A 37 -11.92 3.14 -2.52
C ILE A 37 -12.13 3.78 -3.89
N GLY A 38 -11.05 4.25 -4.49
CA GLY A 38 -11.04 5.04 -5.71
C GLY A 38 -11.27 4.23 -6.99
N GLU A 39 -11.19 4.95 -8.10
CA GLU A 39 -11.37 4.40 -9.45
C GLU A 39 -10.29 3.38 -9.80
N ASN A 40 -10.66 2.28 -10.46
CA ASN A 40 -9.76 1.21 -10.90
C ASN A 40 -8.87 0.60 -9.80
N VAL A 41 -9.29 0.72 -8.54
CA VAL A 41 -8.61 0.05 -7.42
C VAL A 41 -8.88 -1.45 -7.49
N LYS A 42 -7.83 -2.25 -7.24
CA LYS A 42 -7.93 -3.70 -7.12
C LYS A 42 -7.50 -4.15 -5.73
N ILE A 43 -8.33 -4.94 -5.07
CA ILE A 43 -8.04 -5.44 -3.72
C ILE A 43 -8.14 -6.96 -3.72
N GLY A 44 -7.01 -7.61 -3.45
CA GLY A 44 -6.88 -9.06 -3.46
C GLY A 44 -7.57 -9.73 -2.26
N LYS A 45 -7.76 -11.03 -2.42
CA LYS A 45 -8.51 -11.91 -1.53
C LYS A 45 -8.15 -11.76 -0.06
N GLY A 46 -9.18 -11.63 0.78
CA GLY A 46 -9.04 -11.62 2.23
C GLY A 46 -8.35 -10.39 2.82
N THR A 47 -8.09 -9.36 2.02
CA THR A 47 -7.54 -8.08 2.49
C THR A 47 -8.58 -7.33 3.32
N ARG A 48 -8.12 -6.72 4.40
CA ARG A 48 -8.94 -5.95 5.33
C ARG A 48 -8.55 -4.49 5.32
N VAL A 49 -9.48 -3.64 4.94
CA VAL A 49 -9.35 -2.19 4.98
C VAL A 49 -10.10 -1.68 6.22
N GLY A 50 -9.39 -1.03 7.13
CA GLY A 50 -9.92 -0.45 8.36
C GLY A 50 -10.83 0.75 8.10
N PRO A 51 -11.32 1.44 9.15
CA PRO A 51 -12.13 2.64 8.99
C PRO A 51 -11.27 3.85 8.55
N HIS A 52 -11.90 4.84 7.88
CA HIS A 52 -11.26 6.10 7.48
C HIS A 52 -9.97 5.91 6.66
N VAL A 53 -9.88 4.85 5.88
CA VAL A 53 -8.77 4.60 4.95
C VAL A 53 -9.12 5.21 3.59
N VAL A 54 -8.14 5.81 2.93
CA VAL A 54 -8.28 6.24 1.54
C VAL A 54 -7.35 5.42 0.67
N ILE A 55 -7.92 4.67 -0.28
CA ILE A 55 -7.18 3.99 -1.34
C ILE A 55 -7.52 4.69 -2.64
N GLU A 56 -6.54 5.40 -3.16
CA GLU A 56 -6.68 6.26 -4.34
C GLU A 56 -6.70 5.44 -5.64
N GLU A 57 -7.11 6.09 -6.68
CA GLU A 57 -7.26 5.52 -8.03
C GLU A 57 -6.01 4.77 -8.52
N ASN A 58 -6.23 3.77 -9.40
CA ASN A 58 -5.17 2.97 -10.02
C ASN A 58 -4.21 2.29 -9.01
N THR A 59 -4.72 1.97 -7.82
CA THR A 59 -3.97 1.27 -6.77
C THR A 59 -4.32 -0.22 -6.77
N THR A 60 -3.31 -1.07 -6.67
CA THR A 60 -3.48 -2.51 -6.46
C THR A 60 -2.96 -2.88 -5.07
N LEU A 61 -3.81 -3.50 -4.25
CA LEU A 61 -3.45 -4.20 -3.03
C LEU A 61 -3.57 -5.71 -3.26
N GLY A 62 -2.52 -6.45 -2.91
CA GLY A 62 -2.54 -7.90 -2.97
C GLY A 62 -3.45 -8.55 -1.95
N GLU A 63 -3.27 -9.86 -1.77
CA GLU A 63 -4.07 -10.68 -0.86
C GLU A 63 -3.65 -10.52 0.60
N ARG A 64 -4.60 -10.74 1.53
CA ARG A 64 -4.37 -10.82 2.98
C ARG A 64 -3.63 -9.62 3.58
N CYS A 65 -3.69 -8.47 2.94
CA CYS A 65 -3.19 -7.22 3.51
C CYS A 65 -4.10 -6.73 4.65
N VAL A 66 -3.53 -5.96 5.56
CA VAL A 66 -4.27 -5.28 6.62
C VAL A 66 -3.91 -3.80 6.59
N VAL A 67 -4.90 -2.97 6.30
CA VAL A 67 -4.74 -1.51 6.25
C VAL A 67 -5.47 -0.91 7.44
N PHE A 68 -4.75 -0.20 8.28
CA PHE A 68 -5.28 0.44 9.48
C PHE A 68 -5.83 1.84 9.16
N GLN A 69 -6.61 2.36 10.10
CA GLN A 69 -7.30 3.64 9.98
C GLN A 69 -6.34 4.80 9.64
N PHE A 70 -6.87 5.74 8.87
CA PHE A 70 -6.17 6.96 8.42
C PHE A 70 -4.95 6.73 7.52
N ALA A 71 -4.75 5.52 7.01
CA ALA A 71 -3.76 5.30 5.96
C ALA A 71 -4.26 5.88 4.62
N SER A 72 -3.32 6.41 3.83
CA SER A 72 -3.55 6.91 2.47
C SER A 72 -2.64 6.17 1.50
N VAL A 73 -3.23 5.38 0.60
CA VAL A 73 -2.48 4.51 -0.32
C VAL A 73 -2.81 4.87 -1.77
N GLY A 74 -1.77 5.15 -2.56
CA GLY A 74 -1.91 5.50 -3.97
C GLY A 74 -2.17 7.00 -4.21
N ALA A 75 -2.01 7.87 -3.22
CA ALA A 75 -2.18 9.31 -3.40
C ALA A 75 -1.25 9.87 -4.51
N PRO A 76 -1.63 10.98 -5.17
CA PRO A 76 -0.79 11.65 -6.14
C PRO A 76 0.61 11.95 -5.60
N PRO A 77 1.66 11.85 -6.43
CA PRO A 77 3.01 12.13 -6.00
C PRO A 77 3.18 13.59 -5.57
N GLN A 78 3.98 13.82 -4.53
CA GLN A 78 4.39 15.16 -4.10
C GLN A 78 5.52 15.67 -5.00
N ASP A 79 5.27 15.76 -6.29
CA ASP A 79 6.19 16.29 -7.31
C ASP A 79 5.52 17.45 -8.03
N LEU A 80 6.13 18.62 -8.01
CA LEU A 80 5.61 19.84 -8.69
C LEU A 80 5.46 19.67 -10.22
N ALA A 81 6.16 18.73 -10.80
CA ALA A 81 6.08 18.44 -12.23
C ALA A 81 4.94 17.47 -12.60
N TYR A 82 4.32 16.80 -11.63
CA TYR A 82 3.16 15.94 -11.87
C TYR A 82 1.96 16.77 -12.31
N LYS A 83 1.29 16.37 -13.39
CA LYS A 83 0.17 17.07 -14.01
C LYS A 83 -1.13 16.25 -14.04
N GLY A 84 -1.19 15.18 -13.26
CA GLY A 84 -2.35 14.27 -13.24
C GLY A 84 -2.23 13.09 -14.21
N GLU A 85 -1.01 12.73 -14.60
CA GLU A 85 -0.78 11.59 -15.48
C GLU A 85 -1.22 10.29 -14.82
N LYS A 86 -1.68 9.34 -15.63
CA LYS A 86 -2.08 8.03 -15.16
C LYS A 86 -0.86 7.23 -14.68
N THR A 87 -0.74 7.10 -13.38
CA THR A 87 0.32 6.35 -12.70
C THR A 87 -0.26 5.44 -11.62
N GLU A 88 0.52 4.53 -11.07
CA GLU A 88 0.05 3.42 -10.26
C GLU A 88 0.79 3.31 -8.93
N ALA A 89 0.11 2.72 -7.94
CA ALA A 89 0.71 2.13 -6.74
C ALA A 89 0.37 0.64 -6.72
N VAL A 90 1.40 -0.21 -6.60
CA VAL A 90 1.25 -1.66 -6.60
C VAL A 90 1.83 -2.23 -5.31
N ILE A 91 0.98 -2.75 -4.46
CA ILE A 91 1.35 -3.35 -3.18
C ILE A 91 1.05 -4.85 -3.24
N GLY A 92 2.03 -5.68 -2.91
CA GLY A 92 1.93 -7.13 -2.89
C GLY A 92 1.07 -7.68 -1.75
N ASN A 93 1.33 -8.93 -1.39
CA ASN A 93 0.51 -9.69 -0.46
C ASN A 93 0.97 -9.60 0.99
N ASN A 94 0.08 -9.88 1.95
CA ASN A 94 0.37 -10.00 3.38
C ASN A 94 1.03 -8.75 4.00
N ASN A 95 0.86 -7.58 3.42
CA ASN A 95 1.41 -6.34 3.96
C ASN A 95 0.55 -5.81 5.11
N ILE A 96 1.21 -5.28 6.15
CA ILE A 96 0.57 -4.59 7.27
C ILE A 96 0.89 -3.10 7.12
N ILE A 97 -0.13 -2.31 6.85
CA ILE A 97 -0.05 -0.86 6.65
C ILE A 97 -0.73 -0.21 7.85
N ARG A 98 0.06 0.35 8.77
CA ARG A 98 -0.43 0.91 10.03
C ARG A 98 -1.01 2.31 9.82
N GLU A 99 -1.43 2.89 10.93
CA GLU A 99 -2.13 4.18 10.97
C GLU A 99 -1.28 5.32 10.41
N PHE A 100 -1.90 6.20 9.64
CA PHE A 100 -1.26 7.39 9.04
C PHE A 100 -0.11 7.08 8.09
N VAL A 101 0.03 5.85 7.63
CA VAL A 101 0.98 5.52 6.56
C VAL A 101 0.53 6.19 5.26
N THR A 102 1.49 6.72 4.51
CA THR A 102 1.26 7.26 3.17
C THR A 102 2.13 6.53 2.16
N ILE A 103 1.52 6.02 1.10
CA ILE A 103 2.21 5.42 -0.05
C ILE A 103 1.72 6.14 -1.29
N HIS A 104 2.61 6.87 -1.97
CA HIS A 104 2.26 7.62 -3.17
C HIS A 104 2.46 6.79 -4.42
N ARG A 105 1.63 7.02 -5.45
CA ARG A 105 1.82 6.43 -6.78
C ARG A 105 3.03 7.03 -7.50
N GLY A 106 3.45 6.43 -8.60
CA GLY A 106 4.62 6.87 -9.36
C GLY A 106 4.41 8.14 -10.16
N THR A 107 5.45 8.56 -10.88
CA THR A 107 5.42 9.68 -11.82
C THR A 107 5.64 9.18 -13.26
N ALA A 108 5.13 9.92 -14.26
CA ALA A 108 5.32 9.59 -15.67
C ALA A 108 6.78 9.75 -16.15
N LYS A 109 7.63 10.40 -15.35
CA LYS A 109 9.04 10.61 -15.68
C LYS A 109 9.91 9.35 -15.53
N ASP A 110 9.45 8.38 -14.75
CA ASP A 110 10.14 7.11 -14.53
C ASP A 110 9.21 5.95 -14.95
N LYS A 111 9.04 4.95 -14.13
CA LYS A 111 8.27 3.74 -14.45
C LYS A 111 6.76 3.92 -14.36
N GLY A 112 6.29 5.08 -13.94
CA GLY A 112 4.87 5.37 -13.75
C GLY A 112 4.25 4.67 -12.56
N ARG A 113 5.06 4.07 -11.67
CA ARG A 113 4.54 3.30 -10.54
C ARG A 113 5.47 3.24 -9.34
N THR A 114 4.88 3.21 -8.16
CA THR A 114 5.52 2.80 -6.91
C THR A 114 5.17 1.36 -6.62
N VAL A 115 6.14 0.55 -6.20
CA VAL A 115 5.96 -0.88 -5.97
C VAL A 115 6.41 -1.24 -4.56
N CYS A 116 5.59 -1.99 -3.83
CA CYS A 116 5.94 -2.67 -2.58
C CYS A 116 5.69 -4.18 -2.76
N GLY A 117 6.67 -5.00 -2.38
CA GLY A 117 6.56 -6.46 -2.40
C GLY A 117 5.66 -7.02 -1.30
N ASP A 118 5.95 -8.23 -0.87
CA ASP A 118 5.13 -9.01 0.06
C ASP A 118 5.66 -8.98 1.50
N ASN A 119 4.77 -9.27 2.47
CA ASN A 119 5.11 -9.50 3.88
C ASN A 119 5.81 -8.31 4.56
N ASN A 120 5.50 -7.09 4.17
CA ASN A 120 6.09 -5.89 4.76
C ASN A 120 5.27 -5.37 5.94
N LEU A 121 5.95 -4.76 6.90
CA LEU A 121 5.37 -4.00 8.00
C LEU A 121 5.74 -2.52 7.86
N PHE A 122 4.76 -1.70 7.53
CA PHE A 122 4.86 -0.24 7.55
C PHE A 122 4.21 0.26 8.84
N MET A 123 5.02 0.68 9.83
CA MET A 123 4.51 1.18 11.11
C MET A 123 3.93 2.58 10.95
N ASN A 124 3.38 3.13 12.05
CA ASN A 124 2.69 4.42 12.05
C ASN A 124 3.52 5.55 11.43
N TYR A 125 2.87 6.38 10.62
CA TYR A 125 3.46 7.55 9.97
C TYR A 125 4.58 7.26 8.97
N VAL A 126 4.78 6.01 8.56
CA VAL A 126 5.73 5.68 7.49
C VAL A 126 5.30 6.38 6.21
N HIS A 127 6.27 6.92 5.47
CA HIS A 127 6.05 7.50 4.15
C HIS A 127 6.87 6.79 3.08
N VAL A 128 6.20 6.36 2.02
CA VAL A 128 6.82 5.85 0.78
C VAL A 128 6.47 6.81 -0.34
N ALA A 129 7.46 7.59 -0.80
CA ALA A 129 7.26 8.52 -1.90
C ALA A 129 7.13 7.80 -3.25
N HIS A 130 6.88 8.60 -4.28
CA HIS A 130 6.70 8.16 -5.66
C HIS A 130 7.90 7.39 -6.23
N ASP A 131 7.63 6.47 -7.14
CA ASP A 131 8.63 5.71 -7.90
C ASP A 131 9.59 4.86 -7.04
N CYS A 132 9.27 4.66 -5.74
CA CYS A 132 10.00 3.73 -4.89
C CYS A 132 9.77 2.28 -5.31
N VAL A 133 10.80 1.46 -5.14
CA VAL A 133 10.72 0.01 -5.27
C VAL A 133 11.12 -0.59 -3.93
N VAL A 134 10.15 -1.09 -3.20
CA VAL A 134 10.32 -1.73 -1.89
C VAL A 134 10.15 -3.23 -2.06
N GLY A 135 11.14 -4.00 -1.65
CA GLY A 135 11.14 -5.46 -1.70
C GLY A 135 10.17 -6.10 -0.72
N SER A 136 10.48 -7.33 -0.33
CA SER A 136 9.65 -8.14 0.56
C SER A 136 10.31 -8.34 1.93
N ASN A 137 9.49 -8.64 2.96
CA ASN A 137 9.94 -8.86 4.34
C ASN A 137 10.63 -7.63 4.95
N ILE A 138 10.16 -6.46 4.60
CA ILE A 138 10.68 -5.18 5.07
C ILE A 138 9.98 -4.78 6.36
N VAL A 139 10.73 -4.20 7.29
CA VAL A 139 10.18 -3.52 8.46
C VAL A 139 10.60 -2.06 8.41
N MET A 140 9.62 -1.16 8.30
CA MET A 140 9.83 0.27 8.46
C MET A 140 9.20 0.71 9.78
N ALA A 141 10.03 1.15 10.71
CA ALA A 141 9.57 1.62 12.02
C ALA A 141 8.94 3.01 11.93
N ASN A 142 8.34 3.47 13.03
CA ASN A 142 7.52 4.67 13.08
C ASN A 142 8.20 5.89 12.44
N ALA A 143 7.46 6.57 11.56
CA ALA A 143 7.90 7.77 10.86
C ALA A 143 9.16 7.59 9.97
N ALA A 144 9.53 6.36 9.64
CA ALA A 144 10.56 6.15 8.62
C ALA A 144 10.05 6.65 7.26
N THR A 145 10.92 7.32 6.51
CA THR A 145 10.53 8.03 5.29
C THR A 145 11.46 7.66 4.14
N LEU A 146 10.88 7.25 3.02
CA LEU A 146 11.59 7.09 1.74
C LEU A 146 11.25 8.27 0.84
N ALA A 147 12.26 9.03 0.42
CA ALA A 147 12.10 10.00 -0.66
C ALA A 147 11.90 9.28 -2.02
N GLY A 148 11.60 10.04 -3.08
CA GLY A 148 11.32 9.45 -4.40
C GLY A 148 12.46 8.59 -4.95
N HIS A 149 12.11 7.58 -5.76
CA HIS A 149 13.03 6.70 -6.48
C HIS A 149 13.97 5.85 -5.58
N VAL A 150 13.65 5.69 -4.30
CA VAL A 150 14.43 4.82 -3.40
C VAL A 150 14.16 3.36 -3.75
N VAL A 151 15.22 2.56 -3.75
CA VAL A 151 15.14 1.10 -3.89
C VAL A 151 15.51 0.45 -2.58
N VAL A 152 14.63 -0.37 -2.03
CA VAL A 152 14.87 -1.17 -0.82
C VAL A 152 14.78 -2.63 -1.22
N GLU A 153 15.89 -3.38 -1.09
CA GLU A 153 15.90 -4.82 -1.35
C GLU A 153 15.28 -5.60 -0.18
N ASP A 154 15.17 -6.92 -0.32
CA ASP A 154 14.47 -7.76 0.66
C ASP A 154 15.15 -7.79 2.05
N TYR A 155 14.35 -8.05 3.10
CA TYR A 155 14.80 -8.23 4.48
C TYR A 155 15.48 -7.00 5.10
N VAL A 156 15.15 -5.80 4.66
CA VAL A 156 15.70 -4.56 5.23
C VAL A 156 14.86 -4.12 6.43
N ILE A 157 15.54 -3.62 7.47
CA ILE A 157 14.94 -2.98 8.64
C ILE A 157 15.34 -1.52 8.67
N ILE A 158 14.37 -0.60 8.64
CA ILE A 158 14.58 0.84 8.74
C ILE A 158 14.03 1.30 10.09
N GLY A 159 14.90 1.85 10.92
CA GLY A 159 14.56 2.35 12.27
C GLY A 159 13.63 3.55 12.24
N GLY A 160 13.11 3.91 13.42
CA GLY A 160 12.19 5.04 13.55
C GLY A 160 12.83 6.39 13.20
N ILE A 161 12.06 7.28 12.58
CA ILE A 161 12.47 8.65 12.21
C ILE A 161 13.66 8.67 11.22
N VAL A 162 14.01 7.55 10.62
CA VAL A 162 15.06 7.50 9.57
C VAL A 162 14.50 8.03 8.26
N ALA A 163 15.16 9.00 7.67
CA ALA A 163 14.88 9.50 6.32
C ALA A 163 15.93 8.96 5.34
N VAL A 164 15.43 8.35 4.25
CA VAL A 164 16.27 7.84 3.15
C VAL A 164 16.16 8.82 1.98
N HIS A 165 17.33 9.37 1.57
CA HIS A 165 17.39 10.36 0.51
C HIS A 165 17.01 9.77 -0.86
N GLN A 166 16.55 10.64 -1.75
CA GLN A 166 16.15 10.30 -3.12
C GLN A 166 17.25 9.52 -3.87
N HIS A 167 16.86 8.52 -4.67
CA HIS A 167 17.73 7.65 -5.46
C HIS A 167 18.70 6.74 -4.67
N VAL A 168 18.57 6.68 -3.35
CA VAL A 168 19.36 5.73 -2.54
C VAL A 168 18.88 4.30 -2.77
N LYS A 169 19.83 3.36 -2.79
CA LYS A 169 19.56 1.93 -2.79
C LYS A 169 20.03 1.33 -1.46
N LEU A 170 19.10 0.67 -0.75
CA LEU A 170 19.38 -0.12 0.44
C LEU A 170 19.47 -1.60 0.03
N GLY A 171 20.64 -2.20 0.20
CA GLY A 171 20.89 -3.60 -0.13
C GLY A 171 20.17 -4.55 0.83
N ALA A 172 19.96 -5.80 0.40
CA ALA A 172 19.27 -6.82 1.18
C ALA A 172 19.93 -7.04 2.56
N HIS A 173 19.12 -7.39 3.56
CA HIS A 173 19.53 -7.60 4.95
C HIS A 173 20.16 -6.38 5.65
N PHE A 174 20.02 -5.19 5.08
CA PHE A 174 20.48 -3.97 5.71
C PHE A 174 19.58 -3.61 6.91
N ALA A 175 20.20 -3.20 8.02
CA ALA A 175 19.50 -2.68 9.18
C ALA A 175 20.11 -1.32 9.60
N ARG A 176 19.26 -0.33 9.80
CA ARG A 176 19.64 0.99 10.33
C ARG A 176 18.66 1.39 11.43
N PHE A 177 19.20 1.72 12.57
CA PHE A 177 18.48 2.16 13.76
C PHE A 177 18.78 3.62 14.07
#